data_2f17c86d1b70c2a39f3cb13c560c304a
#
_entry.id   2f17c86d1b70c2a39f3cb13c560c304a
#
_cell.length_a   1.000
_cell.length_b   1.000
_cell.length_c   1.000
_cell.angle_alpha   90.00
_cell.angle_beta   90.00
_cell.angle_gamma   90.00
#
_symmetry.space_group_name_H-M   'P 1'
#
loop_
_entity.id
_entity.type
_entity.pdbx_description
1 polymer ?
#
loop_
_entity_poly.entity_id
_entity_poly.type
_entity_poly.pdbx_seq_one_letter_code
_entity_poly.pdbx_strand_id
1 'polypeptide(L)'
;MSTRYCRFLILCFCACVGWAIAQEAPVYRRVEIEAPAQRRRAAQSGLEAGWAAPRPSQGVLPLGIGLLPPVQFPAEDWDLAGLRLNILAGMHNNVAFLDFAVLANIAHGEVSGLELAGVWNLVKQDFRGLQLSGVANRVHGDVTALQLAGIANINGAGDFVGLQIAAVNVNQGDGSGLQIGLFNQAESMSGAQIGLVNKSRDLQGLQLGLFNFISNSTLPFMVFLNLGL
;
A
#
# COMPACT_ATOMS: atom_id res chain seq x y z
N MET A 1 26.55 24.24 -4.72
CA MET A 1 25.09 24.21 -4.63
C MET A 1 24.74 23.02 -3.74
N SER A 2 24.28 23.21 -2.79
CA SER A 2 24.16 23.44 -1.38
C SER A 2 23.37 22.30 -0.72
N THR A 3 24.04 21.56 0.14
CA THR A 3 23.51 20.56 1.10
C THR A 3 22.24 21.00 1.88
N ARG A 4 21.85 22.28 1.78
CA ARG A 4 20.63 22.82 2.39
C ARG A 4 19.33 22.40 1.69
N TYR A 5 19.36 22.24 0.37
CA TYR A 5 18.17 21.80 -0.39
C TYR A 5 17.82 20.34 -0.17
N CYS A 6 18.83 19.48 0.00
CA CYS A 6 18.60 18.07 0.27
C CYS A 6 18.00 17.85 1.67
N ARG A 7 18.41 18.64 2.66
CA ARG A 7 17.82 18.59 4.02
C ARG A 7 16.39 19.12 4.06
N PHE A 8 16.06 20.11 3.22
CA PHE A 8 14.69 20.64 3.16
C PHE A 8 13.73 19.67 2.49
N LEU A 9 14.16 19.00 1.43
CA LEU A 9 13.39 17.94 0.76
C LEU A 9 13.15 16.74 1.67
N ILE A 10 14.16 16.30 2.43
CA ILE A 10 14.04 15.18 3.38
C ILE A 10 13.10 15.56 4.54
N LEU A 11 13.19 16.79 5.06
CA LEU A 11 12.32 17.27 6.15
C LEU A 11 10.86 17.46 5.68
N CYS A 12 10.63 17.99 4.48
CA CYS A 12 9.29 18.05 3.88
C CYS A 12 8.72 16.65 3.62
N PHE A 13 9.57 15.71 3.17
CA PHE A 13 9.16 14.35 2.91
C PHE A 13 8.82 13.60 4.21
N CYS A 14 9.65 13.72 5.25
CA CYS A 14 9.37 13.16 6.57
C CYS A 14 8.11 13.79 7.20
N ALA A 15 7.87 15.09 6.99
CA ALA A 15 6.66 15.76 7.45
C ALA A 15 5.41 15.26 6.68
N CYS A 16 5.50 15.04 5.37
CA CYS A 16 4.39 14.50 4.58
C CYS A 16 4.08 13.04 4.94
N VAL A 17 5.11 12.21 5.15
CA VAL A 17 4.93 10.81 5.59
C VAL A 17 4.42 10.78 7.04
N GLY A 18 4.97 11.61 7.92
CA GLY A 18 4.50 11.75 9.30
C GLY A 18 3.08 12.30 9.39
N TRP A 19 2.71 13.26 8.53
CA TRP A 19 1.37 13.81 8.47
C TRP A 19 0.34 12.81 7.89
N ALA A 20 0.72 12.03 6.87
CA ALA A 20 -0.12 10.95 6.36
C ALA A 20 -0.36 9.83 7.39
N ILE A 21 0.64 9.54 8.23
CA ILE A 21 0.53 8.57 9.34
C ILE A 21 -0.28 9.17 10.50
N ALA A 22 -0.17 10.47 10.77
CA ALA A 22 -0.82 11.13 11.89
C ALA A 22 -2.30 11.45 11.65
N GLN A 23 -2.77 11.53 10.40
CA GLN A 23 -4.20 11.75 10.10
C GLN A 23 -5.09 10.52 10.33
N GLU A 24 -4.50 9.36 10.50
CA GLU A 24 -5.24 8.13 10.81
C GLU A 24 -4.96 7.65 12.24
N ALA A 25 -5.15 8.53 13.23
CA ALA A 25 -5.24 8.08 14.61
C ALA A 25 -6.44 7.12 14.73
N PRO A 26 -6.24 5.87 15.18
CA PRO A 26 -7.33 4.91 15.26
C PRO A 26 -8.38 5.44 16.25
N VAL A 27 -9.56 5.72 15.74
CA VAL A 27 -10.73 5.89 16.59
C VAL A 27 -10.98 4.52 17.22
N TYR A 28 -10.57 4.33 18.47
CA TYR A 28 -10.88 3.16 19.25
C TYR A 28 -12.39 3.03 19.42
N ARG A 29 -13.07 2.49 18.42
CA ARG A 29 -14.42 2.01 18.55
C ARG A 29 -14.34 0.55 18.95
N ARG A 30 -14.93 0.18 20.09
CA ARG A 30 -15.11 -1.20 20.53
C ARG A 30 -15.78 -1.95 19.37
N VAL A 31 -15.01 -2.76 18.64
CA VAL A 31 -15.50 -3.52 17.48
C VAL A 31 -16.18 -4.76 18.02
N GLU A 32 -17.51 -4.81 17.95
CA GLU A 32 -18.24 -6.07 17.90
C GLU A 32 -17.73 -6.83 16.68
N ILE A 33 -17.55 -8.16 16.81
CA ILE A 33 -17.09 -9.03 15.73
C ILE A 33 -18.18 -9.05 14.66
N GLU A 34 -18.11 -8.10 13.73
CA GLU A 34 -19.02 -8.06 12.59
C GLU A 34 -18.60 -9.12 11.54
N ALA A 35 -19.63 -9.78 10.96
CA ALA A 35 -19.42 -10.78 9.92
C ALA A 35 -18.67 -10.20 8.71
N PRO A 36 -17.85 -11.00 7.99
CA PRO A 36 -17.02 -10.53 6.86
C PRO A 36 -17.78 -9.73 5.80
N ALA A 37 -19.07 -10.00 5.61
CA ALA A 37 -19.92 -9.25 4.68
C ALA A 37 -20.28 -7.83 5.17
N GLN A 38 -20.29 -7.59 6.48
CA GLN A 38 -20.53 -6.27 7.06
C GLN A 38 -19.27 -5.42 7.04
N ARG A 39 -18.08 -6.04 7.21
CA ARG A 39 -16.78 -5.37 7.01
C ARG A 39 -16.62 -4.88 5.57
N ARG A 40 -17.00 -5.67 4.57
CA ARG A 40 -16.99 -5.25 3.16
C ARG A 40 -17.91 -4.06 2.91
N ARG A 41 -19.11 -4.03 3.53
CA ARG A 41 -20.05 -2.90 3.44
C ARG A 41 -19.52 -1.65 4.16
N ALA A 42 -18.89 -1.81 5.32
CA ALA A 42 -18.28 -0.70 6.06
C ALA A 42 -17.03 -0.13 5.34
N ALA A 43 -16.21 -0.99 4.74
CA ALA A 43 -15.11 -0.57 3.88
C ALA A 43 -15.60 0.14 2.63
N GLN A 44 -16.67 -0.35 2.00
CA GLN A 44 -17.32 0.31 0.86
C GLN A 44 -17.96 1.66 1.27
N SER A 45 -18.62 1.76 2.42
CA SER A 45 -19.19 3.02 2.90
C SER A 45 -18.14 4.03 3.37
N GLY A 46 -16.99 3.57 3.84
CA GLY A 46 -15.83 4.41 4.13
C GLY A 46 -15.16 4.94 2.85
N LEU A 47 -15.18 4.15 1.78
CA LEU A 47 -14.77 4.57 0.43
C LEU A 47 -15.71 5.65 -0.14
N GLU A 48 -17.02 5.58 0.14
CA GLU A 48 -17.99 6.57 -0.33
C GLU A 48 -17.85 7.93 0.37
N ALA A 49 -17.28 7.97 1.57
CA ALA A 49 -17.16 9.21 2.36
C ALA A 49 -15.93 10.07 2.04
N GLY A 50 -14.94 9.57 1.31
CA GLY A 50 -13.69 10.30 1.08
C GLY A 50 -13.04 10.17 -0.29
N TRP A 51 -13.44 9.21 -1.10
CA TRP A 51 -12.80 8.93 -2.39
C TRP A 51 -13.85 8.85 -3.49
N ALA A 52 -13.68 9.61 -4.55
CA ALA A 52 -14.58 9.54 -5.70
C ALA A 52 -14.70 8.09 -6.19
N ALA A 53 -15.93 7.62 -6.40
CA ALA A 53 -16.20 6.35 -7.06
C ALA A 53 -15.36 6.22 -8.35
N PRO A 54 -15.02 4.98 -8.77
CA PRO A 54 -14.32 4.77 -10.04
C PRO A 54 -15.02 5.56 -11.14
N ARG A 55 -14.27 6.36 -11.86
CA ARG A 55 -14.85 7.12 -12.98
C ARG A 55 -15.26 6.11 -14.05
N PRO A 56 -16.40 6.29 -14.73
CA PRO A 56 -16.73 5.45 -15.86
C PRO A 56 -15.64 5.59 -16.92
N SER A 57 -15.07 4.48 -17.35
CA SER A 57 -14.05 4.47 -18.39
C SER A 57 -14.63 4.88 -19.72
N GLN A 58 -13.94 5.72 -20.47
CA GLN A 58 -14.33 6.08 -21.85
C GLN A 58 -13.97 4.99 -22.86
N GLY A 59 -13.08 4.07 -22.51
CA GLY A 59 -12.63 2.97 -23.35
C GLY A 59 -11.33 2.37 -22.90
N VAL A 60 -10.82 1.40 -23.64
CA VAL A 60 -9.57 0.68 -23.34
C VAL A 60 -8.57 0.90 -24.46
N LEU A 61 -7.34 1.29 -24.12
CA LEU A 61 -6.24 1.42 -25.08
C LEU A 61 -5.04 0.57 -24.64
N PRO A 62 -4.26 0.04 -25.60
CA PRO A 62 -3.11 -0.82 -25.30
C PRO A 62 -1.84 -0.04 -24.96
N LEU A 63 -1.82 1.25 -25.23
CA LEU A 63 -0.62 2.09 -25.04
C LEU A 63 -0.99 3.42 -24.40
N GLY A 64 -0.23 3.81 -23.40
CA GLY A 64 -0.30 5.12 -22.75
C GLY A 64 1.08 5.76 -22.64
N ILE A 65 1.14 7.06 -22.83
CA ILE A 65 2.36 7.85 -22.60
C ILE A 65 1.98 9.14 -21.86
N GLY A 66 2.75 9.48 -20.83
CA GLY A 66 2.55 10.68 -20.03
C GLY A 66 3.85 11.41 -19.74
N LEU A 67 3.79 12.72 -19.68
CA LEU A 67 4.86 13.55 -19.13
C LEU A 67 4.56 13.88 -17.67
N LEU A 68 3.45 14.52 -17.43
CA LEU A 68 2.91 14.90 -16.14
C LEU A 68 1.41 15.19 -16.35
N PRO A 69 0.49 14.76 -15.46
CA PRO A 69 -0.91 15.13 -15.58
C PRO A 69 -1.09 16.66 -15.60
N PRO A 70 -1.93 17.23 -16.51
CA PRO A 70 -2.79 16.53 -17.46
C PRO A 70 -2.15 16.22 -18.81
N VAL A 71 -0.83 16.44 -19.00
CA VAL A 71 -0.12 16.21 -20.27
C VAL A 71 0.19 14.72 -20.41
N GLN A 72 -0.81 13.98 -20.83
CA GLN A 72 -0.74 12.53 -21.05
C GLN A 72 -1.71 12.07 -22.14
N PHE A 73 -1.44 10.91 -22.72
CA PHE A 73 -2.32 10.22 -23.67
C PHE A 73 -2.45 8.73 -23.28
N PRO A 74 -3.63 8.17 -23.23
CA PRO A 74 -4.92 8.87 -23.26
C PRO A 74 -5.18 9.73 -22.01
N ALA A 75 -6.34 10.38 -21.94
CA ALA A 75 -6.76 11.13 -20.76
C ALA A 75 -6.96 10.21 -19.56
N GLU A 76 -7.06 10.78 -18.36
CA GLU A 76 -7.07 10.03 -17.09
C GLU A 76 -8.27 9.10 -16.87
N ASP A 77 -9.34 9.29 -17.64
CA ASP A 77 -10.58 8.51 -17.60
C ASP A 77 -10.60 7.31 -18.56
N TRP A 78 -9.47 7.00 -19.22
CA TRP A 78 -9.30 5.80 -20.02
C TRP A 78 -8.65 4.67 -19.22
N ASP A 79 -9.06 3.44 -19.55
CA ASP A 79 -8.37 2.24 -19.08
C ASP A 79 -7.21 1.89 -20.02
N LEU A 80 -6.16 1.34 -19.44
CA LEU A 80 -5.00 0.87 -20.19
C LEU A 80 -4.82 -0.63 -20.03
N ALA A 81 -4.77 -1.33 -21.16
CA ALA A 81 -4.52 -2.77 -21.19
C ALA A 81 -3.27 -3.04 -22.04
N GLY A 82 -2.09 -2.77 -21.49
CA GLY A 82 -0.82 -2.95 -22.20
C GLY A 82 0.32 -2.18 -21.53
N LEU A 83 1.01 -1.35 -22.29
CA LEU A 83 2.19 -0.61 -21.82
C LEU A 83 1.84 0.84 -21.51
N ARG A 84 2.15 1.28 -20.30
CA ARG A 84 2.13 2.69 -19.92
C ARG A 84 3.54 3.17 -19.59
N LEU A 85 3.96 4.26 -20.22
CA LEU A 85 5.24 4.90 -19.99
C LEU A 85 5.03 6.35 -19.56
N ASN A 86 5.39 6.68 -18.34
CA ASN A 86 5.29 8.03 -17.81
C ASN A 86 6.68 8.59 -17.57
N ILE A 87 7.01 9.73 -18.17
CA ILE A 87 8.32 10.38 -18.00
C ILE A 87 8.47 10.88 -16.57
N LEU A 88 7.47 11.58 -16.03
CA LEU A 88 7.48 12.01 -14.64
C LEU A 88 6.40 11.28 -13.85
N ALA A 89 5.14 11.55 -14.16
CA ALA A 89 4.02 10.91 -13.48
C ALA A 89 2.88 10.64 -14.46
N GLY A 90 2.09 9.59 -14.20
CA GLY A 90 0.89 9.27 -14.96
C GLY A 90 -0.30 9.01 -14.03
N MET A 91 -1.49 9.40 -14.50
CA MET A 91 -2.74 9.23 -13.79
C MET A 91 -3.78 8.61 -14.73
N HIS A 92 -4.29 7.43 -14.38
CA HIS A 92 -5.28 6.70 -15.18
C HIS A 92 -6.31 6.02 -14.29
N ASN A 93 -7.36 5.49 -14.91
CA ASN A 93 -8.41 4.78 -14.21
C ASN A 93 -7.92 3.36 -13.87
N ASN A 94 -8.08 2.38 -14.76
CA ASN A 94 -7.56 1.03 -14.56
C ASN A 94 -6.32 0.80 -15.42
N VAL A 95 -5.36 0.02 -14.91
CA VAL A 95 -4.14 -0.34 -15.64
C VAL A 95 -3.91 -1.84 -15.56
N ALA A 96 -3.73 -2.47 -16.72
CA ALA A 96 -3.38 -3.87 -16.83
C ALA A 96 -2.08 -4.03 -17.63
N PHE A 97 -1.19 -4.88 -17.16
CA PHE A 97 0.11 -5.28 -17.68
C PHE A 97 1.29 -4.49 -17.15
N LEU A 98 1.77 -3.48 -17.85
CA LEU A 98 3.04 -2.82 -17.51
C LEU A 98 2.84 -1.32 -17.34
N ASP A 99 3.19 -0.83 -16.17
CA ASP A 99 3.13 0.57 -15.80
C ASP A 99 4.49 1.05 -15.30
N PHE A 100 5.06 1.99 -16.01
CA PHE A 100 6.38 2.55 -15.68
C PHE A 100 6.32 4.06 -15.54
N ALA A 101 6.87 4.59 -14.46
CA ALA A 101 7.08 6.02 -14.26
C ALA A 101 8.44 6.32 -13.64
N VAL A 102 9.06 7.42 -14.06
CA VAL A 102 10.32 7.85 -13.42
C VAL A 102 10.06 8.35 -12.00
N LEU A 103 8.94 9.03 -11.74
CA LEU A 103 8.59 9.51 -10.40
C LEU A 103 7.40 8.74 -9.83
N ALA A 104 6.20 8.86 -10.41
CA ALA A 104 5.00 8.33 -9.77
C ALA A 104 3.98 7.74 -10.74
N ASN A 105 3.42 6.60 -10.38
CA ASN A 105 2.22 6.04 -10.97
C ASN A 105 1.04 6.27 -10.04
N ILE A 106 -0.08 6.75 -10.60
CA ILE A 106 -1.33 6.95 -9.88
C ILE A 106 -2.44 6.26 -10.66
N ALA A 107 -3.11 5.32 -10.01
CA ALA A 107 -4.30 4.67 -10.56
C ALA A 107 -5.52 4.95 -9.67
N HIS A 108 -6.62 5.37 -10.29
CA HIS A 108 -7.88 5.60 -9.60
C HIS A 108 -8.72 4.33 -9.44
N GLY A 109 -8.51 3.35 -10.31
CA GLY A 109 -9.14 2.06 -10.32
C GLY A 109 -8.19 0.94 -9.89
N GLU A 110 -8.44 -0.24 -10.44
CA GLU A 110 -7.65 -1.44 -10.21
C GLU A 110 -6.39 -1.45 -11.08
N VAL A 111 -5.33 -2.05 -10.53
CA VAL A 111 -4.10 -2.29 -11.28
C VAL A 111 -3.75 -3.77 -11.23
N SER A 112 -3.42 -4.33 -12.40
CA SER A 112 -2.97 -5.72 -12.51
C SER A 112 -1.74 -5.83 -13.40
N GLY A 113 -0.68 -6.50 -12.90
CA GLY A 113 0.57 -6.72 -13.63
C GLY A 113 1.79 -6.18 -12.93
N LEU A 114 2.67 -5.50 -13.67
CA LEU A 114 3.92 -4.95 -13.17
C LEU A 114 3.84 -3.42 -13.11
N GLU A 115 3.99 -2.86 -11.93
CA GLU A 115 4.03 -1.42 -11.69
C GLU A 115 5.38 -0.99 -11.13
N LEU A 116 6.06 -0.10 -11.84
CA LEU A 116 7.40 0.38 -11.50
C LEU A 116 7.40 1.91 -11.39
N ALA A 117 7.83 2.44 -10.25
CA ALA A 117 8.04 3.88 -10.08
C ALA A 117 9.40 4.18 -9.42
N GLY A 118 10.05 5.23 -9.86
CA GLY A 118 11.26 5.69 -9.19
C GLY A 118 11.01 6.17 -7.77
N VAL A 119 9.82 6.73 -7.49
CA VAL A 119 9.49 7.24 -6.15
C VAL A 119 8.23 6.59 -5.58
N TRP A 120 7.07 6.69 -6.27
CA TRP A 120 5.81 6.37 -5.64
C TRP A 120 4.83 5.65 -6.57
N ASN A 121 4.24 4.55 -6.08
CA ASN A 121 3.04 3.94 -6.67
C ASN A 121 1.84 4.16 -5.76
N LEU A 122 0.74 4.67 -6.30
CA LEU A 122 -0.52 4.90 -5.59
C LEU A 122 -1.68 4.27 -6.35
N VAL A 123 -2.30 3.25 -5.76
CA VAL A 123 -3.48 2.57 -6.30
C VAL A 123 -4.64 2.78 -5.33
N LYS A 124 -5.74 3.35 -5.85
CA LYS A 124 -6.91 3.66 -4.99
C LYS A 124 -7.88 2.50 -4.79
N GLN A 125 -7.76 1.47 -5.60
CA GLN A 125 -8.53 0.25 -5.47
C GLN A 125 -7.59 -0.95 -5.32
N ASP A 126 -7.91 -2.08 -5.94
CA ASP A 126 -7.18 -3.32 -5.78
C ASP A 126 -5.91 -3.35 -6.62
N PHE A 127 -4.91 -4.05 -6.10
CA PHE A 127 -3.66 -4.31 -6.80
C PHE A 127 -3.36 -5.80 -6.87
N ARG A 128 -2.98 -6.28 -8.07
CA ARG A 128 -2.56 -7.67 -8.29
C ARG A 128 -1.30 -7.74 -9.13
N GLY A 129 -0.22 -8.33 -8.60
CA GLY A 129 1.00 -8.54 -9.36
C GLY A 129 2.27 -8.14 -8.65
N LEU A 130 3.15 -7.42 -9.35
CA LEU A 130 4.44 -6.97 -8.82
C LEU A 130 4.49 -5.44 -8.80
N GLN A 131 4.69 -4.87 -7.61
CA GLN A 131 4.76 -3.43 -7.40
C GLN A 131 6.13 -3.05 -6.81
N LEU A 132 6.86 -2.21 -7.53
CA LEU A 132 8.21 -1.77 -7.15
C LEU A 132 8.29 -0.24 -7.12
N SER A 133 8.86 0.30 -6.05
CA SER A 133 9.14 1.73 -5.95
C SER A 133 10.46 2.01 -5.24
N GLY A 134 11.08 3.12 -5.60
CA GLY A 134 12.27 3.58 -4.88
C GLY A 134 11.96 4.05 -3.47
N VAL A 135 10.75 4.56 -3.21
CA VAL A 135 10.37 5.10 -1.91
C VAL A 135 9.17 4.38 -1.33
N ALA A 136 7.98 4.47 -1.94
CA ALA A 136 6.81 3.89 -1.32
C ALA A 136 5.76 3.36 -2.31
N ASN A 137 5.09 2.28 -1.90
CA ASN A 137 3.88 1.76 -2.51
C ASN A 137 2.70 1.97 -1.57
N ARG A 138 1.59 2.47 -2.10
CA ARG A 138 0.34 2.61 -1.35
C ARG A 138 -0.84 2.05 -2.15
N VAL A 139 -1.58 1.15 -1.53
CA VAL A 139 -2.81 0.57 -2.09
C VAL A 139 -3.92 0.73 -1.05
N HIS A 140 -5.13 1.11 -1.48
CA HIS A 140 -6.24 1.29 -0.55
C HIS A 140 -7.17 0.08 -0.49
N GLY A 141 -7.28 -0.68 -1.57
CA GLY A 141 -8.12 -1.88 -1.67
C GLY A 141 -7.36 -3.16 -1.35
N ASP A 142 -7.85 -4.27 -1.89
CA ASP A 142 -7.25 -5.58 -1.73
C ASP A 142 -5.93 -5.70 -2.50
N VAL A 143 -4.96 -6.41 -1.91
CA VAL A 143 -3.65 -6.61 -2.50
C VAL A 143 -3.31 -8.09 -2.60
N THR A 144 -3.03 -8.55 -3.82
CA THR A 144 -2.44 -9.88 -4.06
C THR A 144 -1.13 -9.69 -4.81
N ALA A 145 -0.01 -9.54 -4.08
CA ALA A 145 1.18 -9.02 -4.70
C ALA A 145 2.50 -9.38 -4.01
N LEU A 146 3.56 -9.18 -4.79
CA LEU A 146 4.90 -8.90 -4.30
C LEU A 146 5.11 -7.37 -4.33
N GLN A 147 5.22 -6.75 -3.17
CA GLN A 147 5.48 -5.31 -3.02
C GLN A 147 6.89 -5.06 -2.49
N LEU A 148 7.68 -4.31 -3.23
CA LEU A 148 9.02 -3.88 -2.82
C LEU A 148 9.10 -2.35 -2.84
N ALA A 149 9.54 -1.77 -1.74
CA ALA A 149 9.80 -0.34 -1.63
C ALA A 149 11.07 -0.07 -0.83
N GLY A 150 11.74 1.04 -1.12
CA GLY A 150 12.91 1.42 -0.35
C GLY A 150 12.55 1.85 1.08
N ILE A 151 11.42 2.53 1.27
CA ILE A 151 11.01 3.04 2.58
C ILE A 151 9.73 2.38 3.08
N ALA A 152 8.61 2.40 2.30
CA ALA A 152 7.34 1.95 2.85
C ALA A 152 6.44 1.21 1.86
N ASN A 153 5.80 0.12 2.32
CA ASN A 153 4.60 -0.44 1.73
C ASN A 153 3.43 -0.19 2.69
N ILE A 154 2.39 0.47 2.21
CA ILE A 154 1.23 0.86 3.01
C ILE A 154 -0.04 0.36 2.33
N ASN A 155 -0.70 -0.62 2.93
CA ASN A 155 -1.98 -1.12 2.47
C ASN A 155 -3.09 -0.64 3.40
N GLY A 156 -4.21 -0.24 2.80
CA GLY A 156 -5.41 0.18 3.51
C GLY A 156 -6.15 -0.98 4.17
N ALA A 157 -7.45 -0.80 4.38
CA ALA A 157 -8.27 -1.77 5.08
C ALA A 157 -8.65 -3.03 4.25
N GLY A 158 -8.19 -3.13 3.00
CA GLY A 158 -8.33 -4.33 2.18
C GLY A 158 -7.44 -5.48 2.64
N ASP A 159 -7.75 -6.68 2.16
CA ASP A 159 -6.99 -7.87 2.49
C ASP A 159 -5.65 -7.88 1.72
N PHE A 160 -4.59 -8.29 2.38
CA PHE A 160 -3.27 -8.47 1.78
C PHE A 160 -2.90 -9.95 1.69
N VAL A 161 -2.51 -10.38 0.49
CA VAL A 161 -1.94 -11.71 0.25
C VAL A 161 -0.62 -11.59 -0.50
N GLY A 162 0.48 -12.08 0.07
CA GLY A 162 1.75 -12.11 -0.64
C GLY A 162 2.99 -11.76 0.17
N LEU A 163 3.89 -10.99 -0.42
CA LEU A 163 5.16 -10.60 0.18
C LEU A 163 5.36 -9.09 0.14
N GLN A 164 5.67 -8.49 1.29
CA GLN A 164 6.05 -7.09 1.43
C GLN A 164 7.49 -6.96 1.91
N ILE A 165 8.30 -6.18 1.20
CA ILE A 165 9.68 -5.87 1.59
C ILE A 165 9.88 -4.36 1.53
N ALA A 166 10.12 -3.73 2.69
CA ALA A 166 10.46 -2.31 2.82
C ALA A 166 11.05 -2.05 4.21
N ALA A 167 11.58 -0.86 4.47
CA ALA A 167 11.95 -0.50 5.84
C ALA A 167 10.71 -0.49 6.77
N VAL A 168 9.55 -0.06 6.25
CA VAL A 168 8.27 -0.05 6.97
C VAL A 168 7.20 -0.75 6.14
N ASN A 169 6.56 -1.78 6.69
CA ASN A 169 5.40 -2.42 6.09
C ASN A 169 4.20 -2.25 7.01
N VAL A 170 3.11 -1.68 6.48
CA VAL A 170 1.86 -1.45 7.21
C VAL A 170 0.71 -2.07 6.43
N ASN A 171 -0.06 -2.92 7.09
CA ASN A 171 -1.29 -3.49 6.58
C ASN A 171 -2.42 -3.21 7.57
N GLN A 172 -3.43 -2.47 7.15
CA GLN A 172 -4.55 -2.08 8.03
C GLN A 172 -5.71 -3.09 7.98
N GLY A 173 -5.68 -4.04 7.04
CA GLY A 173 -6.61 -5.14 6.92
C GLY A 173 -6.00 -6.48 7.35
N ASP A 174 -6.67 -7.56 6.97
CA ASP A 174 -6.19 -8.91 7.20
C ASP A 174 -5.05 -9.23 6.24
N GLY A 175 -3.94 -9.74 6.76
CA GLY A 175 -2.75 -10.10 6.00
C GLY A 175 -2.51 -11.60 5.94
N SER A 176 -2.09 -12.11 4.78
CA SER A 176 -1.63 -13.47 4.61
C SER A 176 -0.32 -13.51 3.83
N GLY A 177 0.73 -14.09 4.40
CA GLY A 177 2.03 -14.21 3.75
C GLY A 177 3.21 -13.73 4.58
N LEU A 178 4.08 -12.88 4.01
CA LEU A 178 5.34 -12.51 4.64
C LEU A 178 5.58 -10.99 4.57
N GLN A 179 5.93 -10.39 5.70
CA GLN A 179 6.42 -9.01 5.79
C GLN A 179 7.88 -9.01 6.26
N ILE A 180 8.76 -8.35 5.51
CA ILE A 180 10.19 -8.20 5.84
C ILE A 180 10.53 -6.72 5.88
N GLY A 181 11.00 -6.22 7.05
CA GLY A 181 11.35 -4.81 7.19
C GLY A 181 11.99 -4.49 8.54
N LEU A 182 12.24 -3.24 8.80
CA LEU A 182 12.64 -2.79 10.14
C LEU A 182 11.41 -2.74 11.07
N PHE A 183 10.31 -2.23 10.54
CA PHE A 183 9.02 -2.15 11.24
C PHE A 183 7.93 -2.81 10.39
N ASN A 184 7.26 -3.81 10.94
CA ASN A 184 6.15 -4.48 10.32
C ASN A 184 4.90 -4.35 11.21
N GLN A 185 3.79 -3.92 10.61
CA GLN A 185 2.50 -3.81 11.30
C GLN A 185 1.40 -4.45 10.46
N ALA A 186 0.55 -5.23 11.11
CA ALA A 186 -0.69 -5.74 10.52
C ALA A 186 -1.83 -5.68 11.56
N GLU A 187 -3.06 -5.55 11.11
CA GLU A 187 -4.22 -5.71 11.99
C GLU A 187 -4.35 -7.18 12.38
N SER A 188 -4.47 -8.06 11.40
CA SER A 188 -4.39 -9.50 11.56
C SER A 188 -3.37 -10.07 10.58
N MET A 189 -2.61 -11.07 10.99
CA MET A 189 -1.58 -11.66 10.14
C MET A 189 -1.60 -13.17 10.22
N SER A 190 -1.73 -13.81 9.05
CA SER A 190 -1.53 -15.24 8.87
C SER A 190 -0.24 -15.48 8.09
N GLY A 191 0.82 -15.96 8.78
CA GLY A 191 2.13 -16.15 8.17
C GLY A 191 3.28 -15.62 9.02
N ALA A 192 4.17 -14.79 8.44
CA ALA A 192 5.36 -14.36 9.17
C ALA A 192 5.66 -12.86 9.03
N GLN A 193 6.21 -12.28 10.11
CA GLN A 193 6.79 -10.94 10.14
C GLN A 193 8.25 -11.04 10.58
N ILE A 194 9.17 -10.52 9.79
CA ILE A 194 10.60 -10.52 10.07
C ILE A 194 11.10 -9.07 10.10
N GLY A 195 11.58 -8.61 11.26
CA GLY A 195 12.02 -7.22 11.39
C GLY A 195 12.64 -6.90 12.74
N LEU A 196 12.99 -5.64 12.97
CA LEU A 196 13.38 -5.21 14.30
C LEU A 196 12.17 -5.13 15.24
N VAL A 197 11.08 -4.56 14.75
CA VAL A 197 9.82 -4.41 15.46
C VAL A 197 8.70 -5.01 14.63
N ASN A 198 8.02 -6.00 15.18
CA ASN A 198 6.85 -6.62 14.57
C ASN A 198 5.64 -6.39 15.46
N LYS A 199 4.54 -5.93 14.87
CA LYS A 199 3.30 -5.66 15.59
C LYS A 199 2.10 -6.22 14.83
N SER A 200 1.27 -7.00 15.50
CA SER A 200 -0.04 -7.39 15.01
C SER A 200 -1.06 -7.35 16.16
N ARG A 201 -2.34 -7.19 15.83
CA ARG A 201 -3.38 -7.39 16.81
C ARG A 201 -3.62 -8.88 17.00
N ASP A 202 -3.81 -9.58 15.90
CA ASP A 202 -3.97 -11.03 15.85
C ASP A 202 -2.87 -11.64 14.98
N LEU A 203 -2.32 -12.78 15.38
CA LEU A 203 -1.31 -13.50 14.61
C LEU A 203 -1.63 -15.00 14.59
N GLN A 204 -1.61 -15.56 13.38
CA GLN A 204 -1.52 -17.00 13.16
C GLN A 204 -0.21 -17.27 12.44
N GLY A 205 0.86 -17.60 13.21
CA GLY A 205 2.18 -17.80 12.63
C GLY A 205 3.32 -17.26 13.47
N LEU A 206 4.28 -16.56 12.85
CA LEU A 206 5.58 -16.29 13.43
C LEU A 206 5.96 -14.82 13.35
N GLN A 207 6.47 -14.24 14.43
CA GLN A 207 7.23 -12.98 14.44
C GLN A 207 8.68 -13.25 14.84
N LEU A 208 9.63 -12.85 13.99
CA LEU A 208 11.07 -12.86 14.24
C LEU A 208 11.58 -11.42 14.29
N GLY A 209 12.02 -10.97 15.44
CA GLY A 209 12.51 -9.61 15.60
C GLY A 209 12.93 -9.26 17.00
N LEU A 210 13.60 -8.12 17.16
CA LEU A 210 14.05 -7.71 18.49
C LEU A 210 12.87 -7.46 19.43
N PHE A 211 11.79 -6.87 18.91
CA PHE A 211 10.56 -6.60 19.66
C PHE A 211 9.34 -7.10 18.88
N ASN A 212 8.60 -8.04 19.46
CA ASN A 212 7.45 -8.67 18.83
C ASN A 212 6.21 -8.46 19.70
N PHE A 213 5.14 -7.91 19.11
CA PHE A 213 3.90 -7.57 19.80
C PHE A 213 2.71 -8.25 19.13
N ILE A 214 1.90 -8.98 19.92
CA ILE A 214 0.62 -9.55 19.51
C ILE A 214 -0.42 -9.12 20.54
N SER A 215 -1.27 -8.15 20.20
CA SER A 215 -2.16 -7.50 21.17
C SER A 215 -3.19 -8.47 21.78
N ASN A 216 -3.70 -9.41 21.00
CA ASN A 216 -4.71 -10.40 21.42
C ASN A 216 -4.10 -11.75 21.78
N SER A 217 -2.89 -11.78 22.34
CA SER A 217 -2.23 -13.02 22.77
C SER A 217 -2.10 -13.08 24.28
N THR A 218 -2.00 -14.29 24.83
CA THR A 218 -1.66 -14.54 26.24
C THR A 218 -0.28 -13.98 26.59
N LEU A 219 0.64 -13.95 25.62
CA LEU A 219 1.96 -13.33 25.72
C LEU A 219 2.05 -12.17 24.71
N PRO A 220 1.60 -10.97 25.10
CA PRO A 220 1.48 -9.85 24.17
C PRO A 220 2.82 -9.26 23.71
N PHE A 221 3.91 -9.55 24.39
CA PHE A 221 5.24 -9.08 24.07
C PHE A 221 6.30 -10.16 24.25
N MET A 222 7.13 -10.35 23.24
CA MET A 222 8.25 -11.27 23.25
C MET A 222 9.47 -10.66 22.55
N VAL A 223 10.67 -11.05 23.01
CA VAL A 223 11.94 -10.68 22.41
C VAL A 223 12.44 -11.84 21.56
N PHE A 224 12.97 -11.54 20.38
CA PHE A 224 13.49 -12.43 19.34
C PHE A 224 12.43 -13.25 18.62
N LEU A 225 11.56 -13.97 19.30
CA LEU A 225 10.59 -14.88 18.70
C LEU A 225 9.25 -14.75 19.40
N ASN A 226 8.18 -14.63 18.63
CA ASN A 226 6.80 -14.73 19.11
C ASN A 226 5.98 -15.62 18.17
N LEU A 227 5.15 -16.46 18.74
CA LEU A 227 4.29 -17.40 18.02
C LEU A 227 2.83 -17.06 18.33
N GLY A 228 2.05 -16.88 17.29
CA GLY A 228 0.60 -16.75 17.34
C GLY A 228 -0.05 -18.07 16.88
N LEU A 229 -1.05 -18.54 17.62
CA LEU A 229 -1.81 -19.79 17.36
C LEU A 229 -3.27 -19.47 17.12
#